data_6d9a3adbd23c5dcd9b2a7d40be573107
#
_entry.id   6d9a3adbd23c5dcd9b2a7d40be573107
#
_cell.length_a   1.000
_cell.length_b   1.000
_cell.length_c   1.000
_cell.angle_alpha   90.00
_cell.angle_beta   90.00
_cell.angle_gamma   90.00
#
_symmetry.space_group_name_H-M   'P 1'
#
loop_
_entity.id
_entity.type
_entity.pdbx_description
1 polymer ?
#
loop_
_entity_poly.entity_id
_entity_poly.type
_entity_poly.pdbx_seq_one_letter_code
_entity_poly.pdbx_strand_id
1 'polypeptide(L)'
;NPQTSYGTQKVIGEYLVTDLTRKGYLDGRSLRLPTIVVRPGKPNLAASSFASSIFREPLNGVVAECPVPERTGIWLLSPRKVVDAFIHAHDLASSAWGTSRVLNLPGITVTVSEGVAALRRIAGEAVAARVQHKPDERIDRIVQGWPVRFRTPRATALGFAADPDIETVIRDYIADEGIRVR
;
A
#
# COMPACT_ATOMS: atom_id res chain seq x y z
N ASN A 1 -9.12 3.93 -16.48
CA ASN A 1 -9.98 5.08 -16.15
C ASN A 1 -10.46 4.95 -14.70
N PRO A 2 -10.43 6.03 -13.91
CA PRO A 2 -10.91 6.00 -12.55
C PRO A 2 -12.41 5.70 -12.48
N GLN A 3 -12.82 4.91 -11.48
CA GLN A 3 -14.21 4.52 -11.25
C GLN A 3 -14.83 5.28 -10.06
N THR A 4 -14.11 6.23 -9.48
CA THR A 4 -14.54 7.02 -8.32
C THR A 4 -14.19 8.49 -8.50
N SER A 5 -14.93 9.38 -7.82
CA SER A 5 -14.61 10.82 -7.78
C SER A 5 -13.20 11.07 -7.21
N TYR A 6 -12.79 10.31 -6.20
CA TYR A 6 -11.44 10.39 -5.64
C TYR A 6 -10.38 10.08 -6.72
N GLY A 7 -10.52 8.98 -7.44
CA GLY A 7 -9.59 8.61 -8.52
C GLY A 7 -9.57 9.65 -9.64
N THR A 8 -10.74 10.19 -10.01
CA THR A 8 -10.85 11.27 -11.01
C THR A 8 -10.07 12.50 -10.57
N GLN A 9 -10.24 12.95 -9.32
CA GLN A 9 -9.50 14.10 -8.78
C GLN A 9 -7.98 13.86 -8.79
N LYS A 10 -7.52 12.64 -8.47
CA LYS A 10 -6.09 12.28 -8.55
C LYS A 10 -5.55 12.39 -9.96
N VAL A 11 -6.29 11.90 -10.96
CA VAL A 11 -5.89 12.00 -12.37
C VAL A 11 -5.85 13.46 -12.85
N ILE A 12 -6.80 14.30 -12.43
CA ILE A 12 -6.74 15.75 -12.71
C ILE A 12 -5.45 16.35 -12.14
N GLY A 13 -5.10 16.02 -10.90
CA GLY A 13 -3.84 16.46 -10.28
C GLY A 13 -2.60 16.02 -11.04
N GLU A 14 -2.57 14.77 -11.54
CA GLU A 14 -1.47 14.25 -12.37
C GLU A 14 -1.31 15.05 -13.68
N TYR A 15 -2.42 15.40 -14.34
CA TYR A 15 -2.40 16.23 -15.55
C TYR A 15 -1.91 17.64 -15.25
N LEU A 16 -2.35 18.26 -14.15
CA LEU A 16 -1.87 19.59 -13.73
C LEU A 16 -0.38 19.59 -13.46
N VAL A 17 0.14 18.62 -12.70
CA VAL A 17 1.58 18.47 -12.44
C VAL A 17 2.34 18.30 -13.75
N THR A 18 1.85 17.48 -14.66
CA THR A 18 2.47 17.24 -15.98
C THR A 18 2.50 18.50 -16.83
N ASP A 19 1.38 19.25 -16.89
CA ASP A 19 1.30 20.50 -17.70
C ASP A 19 2.18 21.60 -17.14
N LEU A 20 2.19 21.80 -15.81
CA LEU A 20 3.06 22.78 -15.16
C LEU A 20 4.55 22.44 -15.36
N THR A 21 4.90 21.14 -15.34
CA THR A 21 6.24 20.69 -15.64
C THR A 21 6.62 20.97 -17.09
N ARG A 22 5.73 20.64 -18.04
CA ARG A 22 5.93 20.92 -19.47
C ARG A 22 6.16 22.41 -19.74
N LYS A 23 5.48 23.28 -18.99
CA LYS A 23 5.61 24.74 -19.09
C LYS A 23 6.84 25.31 -18.39
N GLY A 24 7.60 24.48 -17.65
CA GLY A 24 8.81 24.90 -16.92
C GLY A 24 8.55 25.60 -15.58
N TYR A 25 7.32 25.56 -15.05
CA TYR A 25 7.01 26.16 -13.75
C TYR A 25 7.51 25.32 -12.56
N LEU A 26 7.63 24.01 -12.76
CA LEU A 26 8.13 23.07 -11.74
C LEU A 26 8.74 21.83 -12.42
N ASP A 27 9.49 21.03 -11.67
CA ASP A 27 9.94 19.69 -12.07
C ASP A 27 9.14 18.65 -11.26
N GLY A 28 7.89 18.47 -11.64
CA GLY A 28 6.92 17.66 -10.91
C GLY A 28 6.96 16.19 -11.30
N ARG A 29 6.63 15.35 -10.33
CA ARG A 29 6.51 13.89 -10.47
C ARG A 29 5.30 13.39 -9.71
N SER A 30 4.55 12.46 -10.28
CA SER A 30 3.37 11.86 -9.64
C SER A 30 3.59 10.37 -9.47
N LEU A 31 3.58 9.90 -8.23
CA LEU A 31 3.70 8.48 -7.89
C LEU A 31 2.32 7.92 -7.53
N ARG A 32 1.88 6.90 -8.25
CA ARG A 32 0.68 6.14 -7.89
C ARG A 32 1.09 5.02 -6.94
N LEU A 33 0.59 5.11 -5.72
CA LEU A 33 0.98 4.24 -4.61
C LEU A 33 0.13 2.96 -4.59
N PRO A 34 0.71 1.79 -4.28
CA PRO A 34 -0.03 0.63 -3.78
C PRO A 34 -0.79 0.96 -2.48
N THR A 35 -1.58 0.04 -1.96
CA THR A 35 -2.14 0.15 -0.61
C THR A 35 -0.99 0.14 0.41
N ILE A 36 -0.87 1.19 1.20
CA ILE A 36 0.23 1.29 2.18
C ILE A 36 -0.11 0.49 3.43
N VAL A 37 0.76 -0.48 3.76
CA VAL A 37 0.63 -1.45 4.85
C VAL A 37 2.01 -1.67 5.50
N VAL A 38 2.16 -1.67 6.81
CA VAL A 38 1.18 -1.40 7.86
C VAL A 38 1.27 0.07 8.24
N ARG A 39 0.17 0.81 8.12
CA ARG A 39 0.15 2.22 8.54
C ARG A 39 -0.04 2.33 10.06
N PRO A 40 0.75 3.16 10.76
CA PRO A 40 0.52 3.46 12.16
C PRO A 40 -0.80 4.23 12.38
N GLY A 41 -1.19 4.41 13.64
CA GLY A 41 -2.38 5.16 14.02
C GLY A 41 -3.60 4.28 14.28
N LYS A 42 -4.80 4.83 14.09
CA LYS A 42 -6.08 4.15 14.37
C LYS A 42 -6.83 3.81 13.08
N PRO A 43 -7.74 2.80 13.11
CA PRO A 43 -8.67 2.55 12.02
C PRO A 43 -9.46 3.81 11.64
N ASN A 44 -9.79 3.94 10.37
CA ASN A 44 -10.63 5.02 9.86
C ASN A 44 -11.70 4.45 8.92
N LEU A 45 -12.60 5.32 8.43
CA LEU A 45 -13.74 4.92 7.59
C LEU A 45 -13.36 4.57 6.14
N ALA A 46 -12.09 4.67 5.74
CA ALA A 46 -11.68 4.29 4.39
C ALA A 46 -11.78 2.77 4.20
N ALA A 47 -12.31 2.32 3.06
CA ALA A 47 -12.42 0.90 2.75
C ALA A 47 -11.07 0.16 2.82
N SER A 48 -9.94 0.84 2.56
CA SER A 48 -8.59 0.28 2.67
C SER A 48 -8.05 0.18 4.10
N SER A 49 -8.77 0.68 5.10
CA SER A 49 -8.31 0.68 6.50
C SER A 49 -8.03 -0.73 7.01
N PHE A 50 -8.86 -1.71 6.62
CA PHE A 50 -8.71 -3.10 7.04
C PHE A 50 -7.34 -3.69 6.68
N ALA A 51 -6.76 -3.30 5.55
CA ALA A 51 -5.48 -3.85 5.07
C ALA A 51 -4.32 -3.61 6.05
N SER A 52 -4.35 -2.52 6.81
CA SER A 52 -3.41 -2.28 7.91
C SER A 52 -3.94 -2.83 9.23
N SER A 53 -5.26 -2.75 9.46
CA SER A 53 -5.89 -3.17 10.72
C SER A 53 -5.66 -4.63 11.04
N ILE A 54 -5.71 -5.53 10.05
CA ILE A 54 -5.50 -6.97 10.25
C ILE A 54 -4.08 -7.34 10.75
N PHE A 55 -3.13 -6.41 10.73
CA PHE A 55 -1.80 -6.56 11.30
C PHE A 55 -1.62 -5.69 12.55
N ARG A 56 -1.95 -4.41 12.43
CA ARG A 56 -1.72 -3.40 13.47
C ARG A 56 -2.45 -3.72 14.77
N GLU A 57 -3.76 -3.95 14.72
CA GLU A 57 -4.57 -4.20 15.90
C GLU A 57 -4.14 -5.47 16.64
N PRO A 58 -4.00 -6.65 15.97
CA PRO A 58 -3.53 -7.87 16.62
C PRO A 58 -2.17 -7.73 17.31
N LEU A 59 -1.22 -7.06 16.66
CA LEU A 59 0.11 -6.80 17.22
C LEU A 59 0.05 -5.90 18.46
N ASN A 60 -0.95 -5.03 18.56
CA ASN A 60 -1.21 -4.18 19.72
C ASN A 60 -2.20 -4.81 20.72
N GLY A 61 -2.49 -6.11 20.61
CA GLY A 61 -3.36 -6.83 21.54
C GLY A 61 -4.87 -6.61 21.34
N VAL A 62 -5.28 -5.97 20.23
CA VAL A 62 -6.67 -5.62 19.92
C VAL A 62 -7.22 -6.55 18.82
N VAL A 63 -8.51 -6.84 18.88
CA VAL A 63 -9.20 -7.59 17.81
C VAL A 63 -9.30 -6.73 16.56
N ALA A 64 -9.01 -7.32 15.40
CA ALA A 64 -9.19 -6.73 14.09
C ALA A 64 -10.35 -7.40 13.35
N GLU A 65 -11.35 -6.63 12.92
CA GLU A 65 -12.40 -7.12 12.05
C GLU A 65 -11.93 -7.09 10.59
N CYS A 66 -11.93 -8.25 9.92
CA CYS A 66 -11.64 -8.37 8.50
C CYS A 66 -12.94 -8.41 7.70
N PRO A 67 -13.27 -7.36 6.91
CA PRO A 67 -14.56 -7.23 6.25
C PRO A 67 -14.63 -7.97 4.90
N VAL A 68 -13.54 -8.54 4.43
CA VAL A 68 -13.42 -9.17 3.10
C VAL A 68 -13.04 -10.64 3.21
N PRO A 69 -13.33 -11.47 2.19
CA PRO A 69 -12.92 -12.88 2.17
C PRO A 69 -11.40 -13.06 2.30
N GLU A 70 -10.99 -14.17 2.91
CA GLU A 70 -9.56 -14.52 3.09
C GLU A 70 -8.77 -14.61 1.78
N ARG A 71 -9.43 -14.96 0.67
CA ARG A 71 -8.83 -15.01 -0.68
C ARG A 71 -8.61 -13.63 -1.32
N THR A 72 -9.13 -12.57 -0.70
CA THR A 72 -9.02 -11.21 -1.26
C THR A 72 -7.56 -10.79 -1.33
N GLY A 73 -7.09 -10.50 -2.54
CA GLY A 73 -5.74 -10.01 -2.80
C GLY A 73 -5.62 -8.52 -2.54
N ILE A 74 -4.48 -8.10 -2.04
CA ILE A 74 -4.12 -6.70 -1.80
C ILE A 74 -2.80 -6.42 -2.51
N TRP A 75 -2.78 -5.40 -3.37
CA TRP A 75 -1.56 -4.82 -3.91
C TRP A 75 -1.01 -3.82 -2.91
N LEU A 76 0.13 -4.10 -2.28
CA LEU A 76 0.63 -3.33 -1.14
C LEU A 76 2.11 -2.96 -1.23
N LEU A 77 2.49 -1.96 -0.43
CA LEU A 77 3.84 -1.48 -0.23
C LEU A 77 3.99 -0.95 1.20
N SER A 78 5.16 -1.14 1.83
CA SER A 78 5.41 -0.64 3.19
C SER A 78 5.58 0.88 3.24
N PRO A 79 5.34 1.53 4.39
CA PRO A 79 5.66 2.94 4.60
C PRO A 79 7.12 3.27 4.32
N ARG A 80 8.08 2.42 4.73
CA ARG A 80 9.50 2.60 4.47
C ARG A 80 9.79 2.67 2.97
N LYS A 81 9.27 1.71 2.20
CA LYS A 81 9.44 1.71 0.74
C LYS A 81 8.78 2.88 0.03
N VAL A 82 7.68 3.39 0.58
CA VAL A 82 7.06 4.62 0.06
C VAL A 82 7.97 5.83 0.28
N VAL A 83 8.55 5.97 1.48
CA VAL A 83 9.51 7.05 1.78
C VAL A 83 10.72 6.96 0.87
N ASP A 84 11.35 5.77 0.76
CA ASP A 84 12.45 5.51 -0.16
C ASP A 84 12.09 5.92 -1.60
N ALA A 85 10.87 5.56 -2.04
CA ALA A 85 10.41 5.88 -3.39
C ALA A 85 10.23 7.39 -3.62
N PHE A 86 9.78 8.15 -2.63
CA PHE A 86 9.67 9.61 -2.74
C PHE A 86 11.05 10.28 -2.81
N ILE A 87 11.99 9.85 -1.96
CA ILE A 87 13.37 10.34 -1.96
C ILE A 87 14.02 10.00 -3.31
N HIS A 88 13.93 8.74 -3.74
CA HIS A 88 14.48 8.31 -5.02
C HIS A 88 13.87 9.07 -6.21
N ALA A 89 12.54 9.28 -6.20
CA ALA A 89 11.87 10.06 -7.23
C ALA A 89 12.37 11.52 -7.27
N HIS A 90 12.67 12.12 -6.11
CA HIS A 90 13.23 13.46 -6.01
C HIS A 90 14.64 13.52 -6.61
N ASP A 91 15.49 12.54 -6.29
CA ASP A 91 16.91 12.53 -6.65
C ASP A 91 17.17 12.14 -8.11
N LEU A 92 16.24 11.45 -8.75
CA LEU A 92 16.33 11.11 -10.17
C LEU A 92 16.40 12.37 -11.04
N ALA A 93 17.36 12.40 -11.96
CA ALA A 93 17.46 13.49 -12.94
C ALA A 93 16.14 13.65 -13.73
N SER A 94 15.73 14.88 -13.98
CA SER A 94 14.51 15.19 -14.75
C SER A 94 14.48 14.49 -16.11
N SER A 95 15.63 14.37 -16.77
CA SER A 95 15.79 13.68 -18.07
C SER A 95 15.44 12.19 -18.01
N ALA A 96 15.65 11.52 -16.88
CA ALA A 96 15.31 10.11 -16.70
C ALA A 96 13.79 9.85 -16.76
N TRP A 97 12.98 10.85 -16.42
CA TRP A 97 11.52 10.75 -16.47
C TRP A 97 10.94 10.83 -17.88
N GLY A 98 11.68 11.39 -18.82
CA GLY A 98 11.18 11.62 -20.19
C GLY A 98 9.92 12.50 -20.20
N THR A 99 9.02 12.22 -21.11
CA THR A 99 7.77 13.00 -21.28
C THR A 99 6.67 12.65 -20.27
N SER A 100 6.71 11.44 -19.69
CA SER A 100 5.69 11.01 -18.72
C SER A 100 6.14 11.30 -17.29
N ARG A 101 5.37 12.11 -16.58
CA ARG A 101 5.62 12.48 -15.18
C ARG A 101 4.84 11.65 -14.16
N VAL A 102 4.12 10.62 -14.63
CA VAL A 102 3.31 9.73 -13.79
C VAL A 102 3.89 8.33 -13.80
N LEU A 103 4.01 7.72 -12.63
CA LEU A 103 4.58 6.39 -12.44
C LEU A 103 3.76 5.57 -11.46
N ASN A 104 3.40 4.32 -11.82
CA ASN A 104 2.90 3.35 -10.86
C ASN A 104 4.09 2.75 -10.10
N LEU A 105 4.10 2.83 -8.77
CA LEU A 105 5.13 2.18 -7.97
C LEU A 105 4.99 0.66 -7.98
N PRO A 106 6.10 -0.08 -7.89
CA PRO A 106 6.05 -1.51 -7.63
C PRO A 106 5.47 -1.81 -6.24
N GLY A 107 4.95 -3.00 -6.07
CA GLY A 107 4.41 -3.51 -4.83
C GLY A 107 4.36 -5.04 -4.87
N ILE A 108 3.91 -5.65 -3.80
CA ILE A 108 3.65 -7.08 -3.72
C ILE A 108 2.15 -7.38 -3.67
N THR A 109 1.74 -8.52 -4.21
CA THR A 109 0.35 -9.01 -4.06
C THR A 109 0.33 -10.03 -2.94
N VAL A 110 -0.53 -9.79 -1.95
CA VAL A 110 -0.71 -10.68 -0.80
C VAL A 110 -2.21 -10.87 -0.56
N THR A 111 -2.67 -12.10 -0.38
CA THR A 111 -4.03 -12.37 0.08
C THR A 111 -4.15 -12.13 1.58
N VAL A 112 -5.37 -11.89 2.06
CA VAL A 112 -5.63 -11.80 3.51
C VAL A 112 -5.13 -13.05 4.23
N SER A 113 -5.40 -14.25 3.70
CA SER A 113 -4.93 -15.51 4.29
C SER A 113 -3.41 -15.62 4.36
N GLU A 114 -2.69 -15.23 3.30
CA GLU A 114 -1.21 -15.20 3.30
C GLU A 114 -0.67 -14.21 4.32
N GLY A 115 -1.30 -13.04 4.45
CA GLY A 115 -0.94 -12.03 5.44
C GLY A 115 -1.15 -12.52 6.88
N VAL A 116 -2.30 -13.13 7.17
CA VAL A 116 -2.60 -13.70 8.50
C VAL A 116 -1.66 -14.88 8.82
N ALA A 117 -1.33 -15.71 7.82
CA ALA A 117 -0.35 -16.78 8.00
C ALA A 117 1.04 -16.24 8.31
N ALA A 118 1.47 -15.15 7.67
CA ALA A 118 2.72 -14.47 7.98
C ALA A 118 2.71 -13.88 9.41
N LEU A 119 1.61 -13.21 9.79
CA LEU A 119 1.42 -12.70 11.14
C LEU A 119 1.53 -13.82 12.19
N ARG A 120 0.93 -14.99 11.92
CA ARG A 120 1.01 -16.20 12.77
C ARG A 120 2.45 -16.69 12.94
N ARG A 121 3.23 -16.73 11.86
CA ARG A 121 4.64 -17.14 11.92
C ARG A 121 5.50 -16.18 12.73
N ILE A 122 5.21 -14.88 12.65
CA ILE A 122 6.02 -13.85 13.31
C ILE A 122 5.62 -13.65 14.76
N ALA A 123 4.32 -13.60 15.05
CA ALA A 123 3.78 -13.17 16.34
C ALA A 123 3.01 -14.27 17.10
N GLY A 124 2.91 -15.46 16.53
CA GLY A 124 2.27 -16.62 17.14
C GLY A 124 0.75 -16.68 16.94
N GLU A 125 0.17 -17.83 17.27
CA GLU A 125 -1.26 -18.14 17.07
C GLU A 125 -2.18 -17.18 17.85
N ALA A 126 -1.83 -16.87 19.10
CA ALA A 126 -2.65 -15.99 19.94
C ALA A 126 -2.81 -14.56 19.38
N VAL A 127 -1.83 -14.07 18.62
CA VAL A 127 -1.91 -12.78 17.92
C VAL A 127 -2.73 -12.93 16.66
N ALA A 128 -2.46 -13.94 15.84
CA ALA A 128 -3.19 -14.16 14.58
C ALA A 128 -4.68 -14.43 14.80
N ALA A 129 -5.06 -15.12 15.87
CA ALA A 129 -6.45 -15.38 16.24
C ALA A 129 -7.28 -14.12 16.56
N ARG A 130 -6.63 -12.97 16.76
CA ARG A 130 -7.33 -11.68 16.92
C ARG A 130 -7.86 -11.12 15.61
N VAL A 131 -7.45 -11.66 14.46
CA VAL A 131 -8.07 -11.33 13.17
C VAL A 131 -9.37 -12.12 13.04
N GLN A 132 -10.48 -11.43 13.13
CA GLN A 132 -11.83 -12.03 13.05
C GLN A 132 -12.48 -11.69 11.72
N HIS A 133 -12.97 -12.70 11.01
CA HIS A 133 -13.73 -12.47 9.79
C HIS A 133 -15.13 -11.94 10.13
N LYS A 134 -15.39 -10.71 9.69
CA LYS A 134 -16.70 -10.03 9.85
C LYS A 134 -17.07 -9.37 8.53
N PRO A 135 -17.77 -10.10 7.64
CA PRO A 135 -18.08 -9.62 6.31
C PRO A 135 -18.83 -8.29 6.30
N ASP A 136 -18.40 -7.38 5.42
CA ASP A 136 -19.12 -6.14 5.07
C ASP A 136 -19.25 -6.09 3.54
N GLU A 137 -20.46 -6.32 3.02
CA GLU A 137 -20.72 -6.37 1.58
C GLU A 137 -20.39 -5.06 0.87
N ARG A 138 -20.52 -3.91 1.54
CA ARG A 138 -20.19 -2.61 0.96
C ARG A 138 -18.69 -2.48 0.77
N ILE A 139 -17.91 -2.86 1.78
CA ILE A 139 -16.44 -2.83 1.72
C ILE A 139 -15.95 -3.86 0.70
N ASP A 140 -16.47 -5.08 0.75
CA ASP A 140 -16.06 -6.15 -0.19
C ASP A 140 -16.30 -5.72 -1.65
N ARG A 141 -17.47 -5.17 -1.97
CA ARG A 141 -17.78 -4.67 -3.32
C ARG A 141 -16.80 -3.60 -3.80
N ILE A 142 -16.39 -2.69 -2.92
CA ILE A 142 -15.40 -1.65 -3.23
C ILE A 142 -14.04 -2.30 -3.50
N VAL A 143 -13.60 -3.22 -2.63
CA VAL A 143 -12.29 -3.86 -2.69
C VAL A 143 -12.16 -4.77 -3.91
N GLN A 144 -13.23 -5.50 -4.28
CA GLN A 144 -13.27 -6.34 -5.48
C GLN A 144 -13.02 -5.54 -6.78
N GLY A 145 -13.30 -4.24 -6.78
CA GLY A 145 -12.99 -3.35 -7.91
C GLY A 145 -11.52 -2.90 -7.98
N TRP A 146 -10.69 -3.25 -7.00
CA TRP A 146 -9.29 -2.82 -6.98
C TRP A 146 -8.41 -3.78 -7.78
N PRO A 147 -7.48 -3.25 -8.61
CA PRO A 147 -6.46 -4.08 -9.22
C PRO A 147 -5.52 -4.66 -8.16
N VAL A 148 -5.28 -5.96 -8.22
CA VAL A 148 -4.44 -6.69 -7.24
C VAL A 148 -3.05 -7.02 -7.78
N ARG A 149 -2.80 -6.76 -9.08
CA ARG A 149 -1.49 -6.99 -9.71
C ARG A 149 -1.19 -5.92 -10.74
N PHE A 150 0.03 -5.40 -10.69
CA PHE A 150 0.54 -4.47 -11.68
C PHE A 150 1.86 -4.97 -12.27
N ARG A 151 2.04 -4.72 -13.56
CA ARG A 151 3.37 -4.75 -14.17
C ARG A 151 3.92 -3.34 -14.16
N THR A 152 5.08 -3.14 -13.55
CA THR A 152 5.71 -1.83 -13.37
C THR A 152 7.11 -1.78 -14.00
N PRO A 153 7.30 -2.19 -15.28
CA PRO A 153 8.61 -2.32 -15.90
C PRO A 153 9.36 -0.98 -15.94
N ARG A 154 8.66 0.13 -16.18
CA ARG A 154 9.26 1.45 -16.18
C ARG A 154 9.75 1.85 -14.78
N ALA A 155 8.97 1.58 -13.73
CA ALA A 155 9.42 1.87 -12.37
C ALA A 155 10.65 1.04 -11.99
N THR A 156 10.65 -0.24 -12.33
CA THR A 156 11.80 -1.13 -12.10
C THR A 156 13.04 -0.65 -12.88
N ALA A 157 12.88 -0.25 -14.14
CA ALA A 157 13.98 0.29 -14.95
C ALA A 157 14.53 1.62 -14.40
N LEU A 158 13.70 2.40 -13.69
CA LEU A 158 14.10 3.61 -13.01
C LEU A 158 14.65 3.36 -11.59
N GLY A 159 14.81 2.11 -11.15
CA GLY A 159 15.39 1.75 -9.86
C GLY A 159 14.41 1.68 -8.68
N PHE A 160 13.10 1.82 -8.91
CA PHE A 160 12.10 1.63 -7.85
C PHE A 160 11.94 0.16 -7.52
N ALA A 161 11.82 -0.16 -6.23
CA ALA A 161 11.67 -1.52 -5.73
C ALA A 161 10.46 -1.67 -4.80
N ALA A 162 9.88 -2.87 -4.79
CA ALA A 162 8.89 -3.29 -3.80
C ALA A 162 9.57 -3.87 -2.55
N ASP A 163 8.77 -4.15 -1.52
CA ASP A 163 9.18 -5.01 -0.42
C ASP A 163 9.46 -6.43 -0.96
N PRO A 164 10.37 -7.20 -0.34
CA PRO A 164 10.64 -8.58 -0.76
C PRO A 164 9.46 -9.50 -0.49
N ASP A 165 8.78 -9.32 0.65
CA ASP A 165 7.66 -10.13 1.10
C ASP A 165 6.85 -9.44 2.21
N ILE A 166 5.72 -10.04 2.59
CA ILE A 166 4.85 -9.53 3.64
C ILE A 166 5.45 -9.68 5.05
N GLU A 167 6.32 -10.66 5.27
CA GLU A 167 6.97 -10.82 6.56
C GLU A 167 7.90 -9.65 6.87
N THR A 168 8.65 -9.19 5.88
CA THR A 168 9.49 -7.99 5.99
C THR A 168 8.64 -6.78 6.36
N VAL A 169 7.50 -6.57 5.70
CA VAL A 169 6.57 -5.47 5.99
C VAL A 169 6.07 -5.50 7.43
N ILE A 170 5.72 -6.70 7.94
CA ILE A 170 5.25 -6.87 9.33
C ILE A 170 6.39 -6.64 10.32
N ARG A 171 7.60 -7.18 10.05
CA ARG A 171 8.79 -7.01 10.92
C ARG A 171 9.22 -5.55 10.99
N ASP A 172 9.19 -4.84 9.87
CA ASP A 172 9.49 -3.42 9.82
C ASP A 172 8.53 -2.61 10.69
N TYR A 173 7.22 -2.89 10.61
CA TYR A 173 6.22 -2.26 11.45
C TYR A 173 6.46 -2.54 12.94
N ILE A 174 6.75 -3.80 13.32
CA ILE A 174 7.08 -4.18 14.71
C ILE A 174 8.28 -3.39 15.21
N ALA A 175 9.32 -3.25 14.39
CA ALA A 175 10.54 -2.53 14.76
C ALA A 175 10.29 -1.02 14.90
N ASP A 176 9.55 -0.42 13.95
CA ASP A 176 9.26 1.03 13.93
C ASP A 176 8.40 1.46 15.11
N GLU A 177 7.44 0.63 15.51
CA GLU A 177 6.53 0.91 16.63
C GLU A 177 7.03 0.37 17.99
N GLY A 178 8.19 -0.27 18.02
CA GLY A 178 8.79 -0.83 19.25
C GLY A 178 7.94 -1.93 19.89
N ILE A 179 7.16 -2.68 19.10
CA ILE A 179 6.25 -3.72 19.59
C ILE A 179 7.06 -4.91 20.08
N ARG A 180 6.75 -5.39 21.29
CA ARG A 180 7.33 -6.60 21.84
C ARG A 180 6.44 -7.79 21.49
N VAL A 181 6.86 -8.60 20.55
CA VAL A 181 6.25 -9.89 20.24
C VAL A 181 6.78 -10.92 21.25
N ARG A 182 5.87 -11.56 21.98
CA ARG A 182 6.20 -12.61 22.98
C ARG A 182 6.08 -13.99 22.36
#